data_c4d6108e599ff4d74681ad30ead9d54e
#
_entry.id   c4d6108e599ff4d74681ad30ead9d54e
#
_cell.length_a   1.000
_cell.length_b   1.000
_cell.length_c   1.000
_cell.angle_alpha   90.00
_cell.angle_beta   90.00
_cell.angle_gamma   90.00
#
_symmetry.space_group_name_H-M   'P 1'
#
loop_
_entity.id
_entity.type
_entity.pdbx_description
1 polymer ?
#
loop_
_entity_poly.entity_id
_entity_poly.type
_entity_poly.pdbx_seq_one_letter_code
_entity_poly.pdbx_strand_id
1 'polypeptide(L)'
;MNSIRYRDEDLQLRDGTVLKSRIWSPQGNGPWPVLLMRQPYGREIASTITYAHPSWWASKGYLVVIQDVRGQGGSGGEFSGFNQEASDTSQTHNWVRSLPECNGLLGTYGFSYQGLTQLIAEEGTPPPDCIIPAMTGLSEDEHWSCEGGAFWWHLGIGWGLQLAAQKAQREKNWKGWHEIRENLESKKYLYNGHDLLEKYDPEGMAYKWLNLSSSKTPQWKTHKPLSSWLKKPLLLIGGWWDPHLKGILDIFEKAKKAGGNPKLLIGPATHLQWWEGAQRTQLDFFDSHLKEKNKESHFSQINLWNLTTKGWELSVQNKTPTWSLRSEGLASINHLEGFLAPNSDLEADSEVNLVHDPWRPIPSIGGHLSDTAGEANRYQLDIRPDVAVFTSDPILKDLRLEGIPTLFLETNCDRECFDLFVALSIIPKAVENTVTQLSTGVLRIANCDKGITSAREIRLQPILATFKKGDRLRISISGSGWPAIGINPGQSKYLCEGPSPNCLVTTISLLLLNSKLKFESLISS
;
A
#
# COMPACT_ATOMS: atom_id res chain seq x y z
N MET A 1 -3.18 -10.58 40.14
CA MET A 1 -3.47 -10.83 38.73
C MET A 1 -2.41 -11.81 38.22
N ASN A 2 -2.76 -13.03 37.86
CA ASN A 2 -1.79 -13.98 37.30
C ASN A 2 -1.37 -13.44 35.92
N SER A 3 -0.10 -13.10 35.78
CA SER A 3 0.45 -12.58 34.53
C SER A 3 0.42 -13.66 33.45
N ILE A 4 0.03 -13.30 32.23
CA ILE A 4 0.21 -14.14 31.05
C ILE A 4 1.70 -14.48 30.93
N ARG A 5 2.02 -15.76 30.78
CA ARG A 5 3.41 -16.27 30.71
C ARG A 5 3.82 -16.37 29.24
N TYR A 6 5.11 -16.18 28.99
CA TYR A 6 5.73 -16.54 27.71
C TYR A 6 6.99 -17.37 27.94
N ARG A 7 7.38 -18.11 26.91
CA ARG A 7 8.68 -18.77 26.79
C ARG A 7 9.26 -18.53 25.41
N ASP A 8 10.56 -18.56 25.30
CA ASP A 8 11.24 -18.58 24.01
C ASP A 8 11.48 -20.04 23.61
N GLU A 9 11.31 -20.35 22.33
CA GLU A 9 11.47 -21.70 21.79
C GLU A 9 12.07 -21.63 20.39
N ASP A 10 12.91 -22.62 20.08
CA ASP A 10 13.68 -22.67 18.85
C ASP A 10 13.08 -23.71 17.90
N LEU A 11 12.95 -23.33 16.62
CA LEU A 11 12.66 -24.28 15.55
C LEU A 11 13.92 -24.49 14.72
N GLN A 12 14.48 -25.69 14.73
CA GLN A 12 15.54 -26.08 13.81
C GLN A 12 14.93 -26.52 12.48
N LEU A 13 15.29 -25.83 11.41
CA LEU A 13 14.88 -26.15 10.05
C LEU A 13 15.72 -27.30 9.46
N ARG A 14 15.25 -27.89 8.36
CA ARG A 14 15.92 -29.02 7.70
C ARG A 14 17.35 -28.72 7.23
N ASP A 15 17.64 -27.44 6.92
CA ASP A 15 18.98 -26.96 6.51
C ASP A 15 19.88 -26.63 7.70
N GLY A 16 19.42 -26.87 8.93
CA GLY A 16 20.15 -26.57 10.18
C GLY A 16 19.96 -25.15 10.70
N THR A 17 19.30 -24.27 9.94
CA THR A 17 18.99 -22.92 10.41
C THR A 17 18.03 -22.96 11.61
N VAL A 18 18.29 -22.14 12.63
CA VAL A 18 17.43 -22.05 13.83
C VAL A 18 16.60 -20.78 13.77
N LEU A 19 15.27 -20.92 13.75
CA LEU A 19 14.33 -19.82 13.88
C LEU A 19 13.94 -19.64 15.36
N LYS A 20 13.95 -18.40 15.82
CA LYS A 20 13.60 -18.03 17.20
C LYS A 20 12.14 -17.62 17.29
N SER A 21 11.44 -18.19 18.25
CA SER A 21 10.03 -17.92 18.49
C SER A 21 9.79 -17.54 19.95
N ARG A 22 8.76 -16.72 20.20
CA ARG A 22 8.22 -16.45 21.52
C ARG A 22 6.78 -16.93 21.57
N ILE A 23 6.47 -17.77 22.55
CA ILE A 23 5.16 -18.39 22.72
C ILE A 23 4.49 -17.82 23.97
N TRP A 24 3.34 -17.20 23.79
CA TRP A 24 2.51 -16.64 24.86
C TRP A 24 1.34 -17.59 25.12
N SER A 25 1.21 -18.07 26.36
CA SER A 25 0.21 -19.07 26.72
C SER A 25 -0.96 -18.45 27.47
N PRO A 26 -2.21 -18.85 27.18
CA PRO A 26 -3.36 -18.54 28.02
C PRO A 26 -3.19 -19.08 29.45
N GLN A 27 -4.08 -18.67 30.32
CA GLN A 27 -4.20 -19.29 31.63
C GLN A 27 -4.98 -20.61 31.53
N GLY A 28 -4.57 -21.62 32.28
CA GLY A 28 -5.20 -22.96 32.30
C GLY A 28 -4.33 -24.04 31.66
N ASN A 29 -4.94 -25.16 31.32
CA ASN A 29 -4.21 -26.38 30.94
C ASN A 29 -4.25 -26.71 29.44
N GLY A 30 -4.92 -25.90 28.59
CA GLY A 30 -5.03 -26.17 27.14
C GLY A 30 -5.74 -27.50 26.78
N PRO A 31 -5.59 -28.03 25.57
CA PRO A 31 -4.92 -27.35 24.44
C PRO A 31 -5.73 -26.19 23.86
N TRP A 32 -5.04 -25.24 23.19
CA TRP A 32 -5.64 -24.04 22.64
C TRP A 32 -5.46 -23.92 21.12
N PRO A 33 -6.33 -23.20 20.41
CA PRO A 33 -6.04 -22.79 19.03
C PRO A 33 -4.86 -21.83 19.02
N VAL A 34 -4.03 -21.91 17.96
CA VAL A 34 -2.82 -21.11 17.83
C VAL A 34 -3.05 -19.93 16.89
N LEU A 35 -2.49 -18.77 17.27
CA LEU A 35 -2.29 -17.63 16.37
C LEU A 35 -0.79 -17.46 16.10
N LEU A 36 -0.42 -17.52 14.83
CA LEU A 36 0.97 -17.37 14.37
C LEU A 36 1.17 -16.05 13.65
N MET A 37 2.26 -15.35 14.00
CA MET A 37 2.79 -14.21 13.24
C MET A 37 4.29 -14.43 13.01
N ARG A 38 4.72 -14.32 11.74
CA ARG A 38 6.13 -14.35 11.33
C ARG A 38 6.54 -12.98 10.82
N GLN A 39 7.65 -12.45 11.30
CA GLN A 39 8.00 -11.04 11.09
C GLN A 39 9.52 -10.79 11.06
N PRO A 40 10.01 -9.74 10.32
CA PRO A 40 11.43 -9.48 10.17
C PRO A 40 12.00 -8.46 11.17
N TYR A 41 11.21 -7.97 12.14
CA TYR A 41 11.60 -6.81 12.96
C TYR A 41 12.06 -7.16 14.38
N GLY A 42 12.09 -8.45 14.72
CA GLY A 42 12.40 -8.96 16.06
C GLY A 42 11.14 -9.25 16.88
N ARG A 43 11.00 -10.49 17.39
CA ARG A 43 9.83 -10.98 18.14
C ARG A 43 9.52 -10.18 19.40
N GLU A 44 10.48 -9.38 19.88
CA GLU A 44 10.30 -8.52 21.05
C GLU A 44 9.50 -7.26 20.72
N ILE A 45 9.45 -6.86 19.43
CA ILE A 45 8.71 -5.69 18.94
C ILE A 45 7.37 -6.13 18.31
N ALA A 46 6.76 -7.18 18.82
CA ALA A 46 5.54 -7.76 18.25
C ALA A 46 4.28 -6.92 18.48
N SER A 47 4.37 -5.88 19.29
CA SER A 47 3.26 -4.98 19.60
C SER A 47 3.50 -3.60 19.02
N THR A 48 2.53 -3.11 18.27
CA THR A 48 2.49 -1.75 17.73
C THR A 48 1.10 -1.16 17.96
N ILE A 49 0.88 0.08 17.53
CA ILE A 49 -0.46 0.69 17.57
C ILE A 49 -1.44 0.05 16.58
N THR A 50 -0.96 -0.76 15.65
CA THR A 50 -1.76 -1.38 14.58
C THR A 50 -2.40 -2.71 14.99
N TYR A 51 -1.90 -3.37 16.05
CA TYR A 51 -2.47 -4.61 16.59
C TYR A 51 -2.15 -4.77 18.08
N ALA A 52 -2.90 -5.65 18.73
CA ALA A 52 -2.77 -5.87 20.16
C ALA A 52 -1.47 -6.63 20.52
N HIS A 53 -0.93 -6.35 21.70
CA HIS A 53 0.18 -7.12 22.26
C HIS A 53 -0.17 -8.62 22.33
N PRO A 54 0.78 -9.55 22.08
CA PRO A 54 0.52 -11.00 22.11
C PRO A 54 -0.16 -11.49 23.38
N SER A 55 0.14 -10.88 24.54
CA SER A 55 -0.53 -11.21 25.80
C SER A 55 -2.03 -10.89 25.79
N TRP A 56 -2.48 -9.91 25.01
CA TRP A 56 -3.90 -9.63 24.85
C TRP A 56 -4.60 -10.78 24.12
N TRP A 57 -4.02 -11.30 23.05
CA TRP A 57 -4.54 -12.47 22.34
C TRP A 57 -4.55 -13.71 23.24
N ALA A 58 -3.46 -13.92 24.01
CA ALA A 58 -3.38 -15.00 24.97
C ALA A 58 -4.46 -14.87 26.06
N SER A 59 -4.77 -13.65 26.54
CA SER A 59 -5.88 -13.42 27.48
C SER A 59 -7.26 -13.75 26.89
N LYS A 60 -7.35 -13.86 25.56
CA LYS A 60 -8.56 -14.27 24.84
C LYS A 60 -8.59 -15.79 24.56
N GLY A 61 -7.66 -16.56 25.11
CA GLY A 61 -7.63 -18.02 25.01
C GLY A 61 -6.95 -18.57 23.76
N TYR A 62 -5.97 -17.86 23.22
CA TYR A 62 -5.13 -18.31 22.10
C TYR A 62 -3.70 -18.55 22.54
N LEU A 63 -3.12 -19.66 22.12
CA LEU A 63 -1.66 -19.83 22.16
C LEU A 63 -1.07 -18.94 21.04
N VAL A 64 -0.21 -17.97 21.39
CA VAL A 64 0.29 -16.99 20.42
C VAL A 64 1.75 -17.22 20.14
N VAL A 65 2.12 -17.48 18.90
CA VAL A 65 3.49 -17.71 18.46
C VAL A 65 3.95 -16.52 17.60
N ILE A 66 4.98 -15.82 18.07
CA ILE A 66 5.66 -14.77 17.33
C ILE A 66 7.04 -15.28 16.95
N GLN A 67 7.31 -15.40 15.63
CA GLN A 67 8.56 -15.93 15.11
C GLN A 67 9.33 -14.89 14.33
N ASP A 68 10.63 -14.77 14.64
CA ASP A 68 11.57 -14.04 13.80
C ASP A 68 11.83 -14.83 12.53
N VAL A 69 11.67 -14.20 11.35
CA VAL A 69 12.01 -14.85 10.07
C VAL A 69 13.51 -15.07 9.94
N ARG A 70 13.92 -15.94 9.06
CA ARG A 70 15.33 -16.26 8.76
C ARG A 70 16.16 -14.98 8.56
N GLY A 71 17.31 -14.92 9.20
CA GLY A 71 18.23 -13.80 9.08
C GLY A 71 17.77 -12.51 9.75
N GLN A 72 16.70 -12.55 10.57
CA GLN A 72 16.18 -11.37 11.27
C GLN A 72 15.96 -11.64 12.76
N GLY A 73 15.90 -10.59 13.55
CA GLY A 73 15.78 -10.67 14.99
C GLY A 73 16.87 -11.55 15.62
N GLY A 74 16.46 -12.58 16.35
CA GLY A 74 17.36 -13.60 16.93
C GLY A 74 17.54 -14.84 16.07
N SER A 75 16.84 -14.98 14.94
CA SER A 75 16.91 -16.15 14.05
C SER A 75 18.23 -16.23 13.29
N GLY A 76 18.70 -17.46 13.04
CA GLY A 76 19.88 -17.76 12.25
C GLY A 76 19.68 -17.60 10.75
N GLY A 77 20.74 -17.88 9.99
CA GLY A 77 20.76 -17.77 8.54
C GLY A 77 20.87 -16.33 8.03
N GLU A 78 20.71 -16.18 6.72
CA GLU A 78 20.77 -14.88 6.04
C GLU A 78 19.38 -14.46 5.57
N PHE A 79 19.10 -13.17 5.64
CA PHE A 79 17.85 -12.60 5.14
C PHE A 79 17.94 -12.34 3.64
N SER A 80 17.12 -13.03 2.87
CA SER A 80 17.03 -12.85 1.40
C SER A 80 15.62 -12.37 0.94
N GLY A 81 14.98 -11.57 1.78
CA GLY A 81 13.62 -11.08 1.53
C GLY A 81 12.60 -12.20 1.54
N PHE A 82 11.72 -12.22 0.55
CA PHE A 82 10.64 -13.21 0.48
C PHE A 82 11.06 -14.59 -0.08
N ASN A 83 12.32 -14.76 -0.50
CA ASN A 83 12.74 -15.95 -1.25
C ASN A 83 12.71 -17.25 -0.45
N GLN A 84 13.00 -17.18 0.86
CA GLN A 84 13.02 -18.33 1.75
C GLN A 84 11.66 -18.62 2.41
N GLU A 85 10.71 -17.68 2.33
CA GLU A 85 9.51 -17.73 3.15
C GLU A 85 8.62 -18.95 2.88
N ALA A 86 8.57 -19.47 1.65
CA ALA A 86 7.73 -20.63 1.35
C ALA A 86 8.14 -21.87 2.15
N SER A 87 9.44 -22.21 2.16
CA SER A 87 9.96 -23.37 2.90
C SER A 87 9.90 -23.17 4.41
N ASP A 88 10.26 -21.98 4.88
CA ASP A 88 10.27 -21.66 6.30
C ASP A 88 8.84 -21.64 6.88
N THR A 89 7.86 -21.14 6.13
CA THR A 89 6.43 -21.18 6.49
C THR A 89 5.95 -22.61 6.64
N SER A 90 6.27 -23.48 5.67
CA SER A 90 5.84 -24.89 5.69
C SER A 90 6.35 -25.64 6.91
N GLN A 91 7.62 -25.47 7.23
CA GLN A 91 8.24 -26.10 8.40
C GLN A 91 7.70 -25.50 9.71
N THR A 92 7.48 -24.19 9.75
CA THR A 92 6.90 -23.52 10.94
C THR A 92 5.48 -23.97 11.21
N HIS A 93 4.61 -24.10 10.20
CA HIS A 93 3.23 -24.56 10.38
C HIS A 93 3.17 -25.99 10.93
N ASN A 94 4.02 -26.88 10.42
CA ASN A 94 4.11 -28.26 10.94
C ASN A 94 4.58 -28.28 12.40
N TRP A 95 5.59 -27.49 12.72
CA TRP A 95 6.10 -27.38 14.09
C TRP A 95 5.05 -26.80 15.04
N VAL A 96 4.37 -25.71 14.68
CA VAL A 96 3.33 -25.09 15.50
C VAL A 96 2.21 -26.08 15.83
N ARG A 97 1.78 -26.87 14.84
CA ARG A 97 0.74 -27.89 15.05
C ARG A 97 1.21 -29.07 15.91
N SER A 98 2.51 -29.30 16.01
CA SER A 98 3.10 -30.35 16.87
C SER A 98 3.31 -29.90 18.31
N LEU A 99 3.11 -28.63 18.65
CA LEU A 99 3.22 -28.15 20.02
C LEU A 99 2.19 -28.87 20.92
N PRO A 100 2.59 -29.37 22.11
CA PRO A 100 1.68 -30.12 23.01
C PRO A 100 0.45 -29.31 23.41
N GLU A 101 0.57 -28.00 23.47
CA GLU A 101 -0.52 -27.09 23.83
C GLU A 101 -1.42 -26.71 22.67
N CYS A 102 -1.08 -27.11 21.45
CA CYS A 102 -1.89 -26.83 20.26
C CYS A 102 -3.04 -27.84 20.14
N ASN A 103 -4.26 -27.35 19.95
CA ASN A 103 -5.45 -28.20 19.69
C ASN A 103 -5.59 -28.63 18.23
N GLY A 104 -4.57 -28.37 17.38
CA GLY A 104 -4.56 -28.66 15.95
C GLY A 104 -5.07 -27.52 15.07
N LEU A 105 -5.71 -26.49 15.61
CA LEU A 105 -6.22 -25.33 14.86
C LEU A 105 -5.21 -24.19 14.81
N LEU A 106 -4.98 -23.66 13.62
CA LEU A 106 -4.01 -22.60 13.33
C LEU A 106 -4.67 -21.43 12.61
N GLY A 107 -4.65 -20.24 13.23
CA GLY A 107 -4.91 -18.97 12.58
C GLY A 107 -3.60 -18.21 12.32
N THR A 108 -3.55 -17.42 11.27
CA THR A 108 -2.41 -16.55 10.98
C THR A 108 -2.84 -15.11 10.88
N TYR A 109 -1.98 -14.16 11.30
CA TYR A 109 -2.25 -12.73 11.27
C TYR A 109 -0.98 -11.90 11.11
N GLY A 110 -1.14 -10.63 10.82
CA GLY A 110 -0.08 -9.66 10.64
C GLY A 110 -0.28 -8.81 9.39
N PHE A 111 0.47 -7.73 9.28
CA PHE A 111 0.37 -6.78 8.17
C PHE A 111 1.72 -6.60 7.48
N SER A 112 1.74 -6.03 6.28
CA SER A 112 2.97 -5.79 5.53
C SER A 112 3.70 -7.10 5.23
N TYR A 113 4.97 -7.20 5.55
CA TYR A 113 5.77 -8.43 5.43
C TYR A 113 5.08 -9.63 6.10
N GLN A 114 4.56 -9.43 7.32
CA GLN A 114 3.83 -10.45 8.07
C GLN A 114 2.53 -10.88 7.37
N GLY A 115 1.96 -10.02 6.53
CA GLY A 115 0.82 -10.33 5.68
C GLY A 115 1.20 -11.31 4.57
N LEU A 116 2.33 -11.09 3.89
CA LEU A 116 2.80 -11.98 2.83
C LEU A 116 3.20 -13.36 3.34
N THR A 117 3.87 -13.45 4.50
CA THR A 117 4.28 -14.74 5.09
C THR A 117 3.11 -15.69 5.38
N GLN A 118 1.88 -15.18 5.47
CA GLN A 118 0.67 -15.99 5.68
C GLN A 118 0.16 -16.66 4.40
N LEU A 119 0.64 -16.23 3.24
CA LEU A 119 0.05 -16.58 1.94
C LEU A 119 0.92 -17.54 1.12
N ILE A 120 2.19 -17.68 1.47
CA ILE A 120 3.17 -18.45 0.69
C ILE A 120 3.73 -19.62 1.50
N ALA A 121 3.73 -20.81 0.89
CA ALA A 121 4.25 -22.05 1.44
C ALA A 121 4.65 -23.00 0.32
N GLU A 122 5.38 -24.07 0.65
CA GLU A 122 5.66 -25.15 -0.28
C GLU A 122 4.38 -25.90 -0.66
N GLU A 123 4.33 -26.42 -1.87
CA GLU A 123 3.22 -27.24 -2.36
C GLU A 123 2.97 -28.43 -1.41
N GLY A 124 1.70 -28.74 -1.19
CA GLY A 124 1.29 -29.80 -0.25
C GLY A 124 1.27 -29.40 1.23
N THR A 125 1.69 -28.19 1.60
CA THR A 125 1.59 -27.72 2.99
C THR A 125 0.11 -27.55 3.40
N PRO A 126 -0.32 -28.15 4.53
CA PRO A 126 -1.68 -27.96 5.03
C PRO A 126 -1.97 -26.47 5.30
N PRO A 127 -3.09 -25.95 4.82
CA PRO A 127 -3.44 -24.54 5.04
C PRO A 127 -3.70 -24.23 6.51
N PRO A 128 -3.53 -22.97 6.95
CA PRO A 128 -4.14 -22.49 8.18
C PRO A 128 -5.67 -22.68 8.15
N ASP A 129 -6.30 -22.77 9.32
CA ASP A 129 -7.75 -22.88 9.42
C ASP A 129 -8.44 -21.56 9.09
N CYS A 130 -7.80 -20.43 9.40
CA CYS A 130 -8.18 -19.10 8.91
C CYS A 130 -6.96 -18.16 8.81
N ILE A 131 -7.07 -17.14 7.95
CA ILE A 131 -5.95 -16.28 7.54
C ILE A 131 -6.41 -14.82 7.57
N ILE A 132 -5.64 -13.92 8.22
CA ILE A 132 -5.90 -12.48 8.24
C ILE A 132 -4.66 -11.71 7.75
N PRO A 133 -4.40 -11.65 6.44
CA PRO A 133 -3.34 -10.82 5.91
C PRO A 133 -3.84 -9.39 5.75
N ALA A 134 -3.09 -8.45 6.30
CA ALA A 134 -3.43 -7.05 6.23
C ALA A 134 -2.35 -6.26 5.46
N MET A 135 -2.76 -5.24 4.72
CA MET A 135 -1.86 -4.24 4.10
C MET A 135 -0.61 -4.88 3.49
N THR A 136 -0.81 -5.78 2.54
CA THR A 136 0.23 -6.59 1.90
C THR A 136 -0.07 -6.84 0.43
N GLY A 137 0.83 -7.52 -0.28
CA GLY A 137 0.63 -7.84 -1.68
C GLY A 137 1.58 -8.91 -2.18
N LEU A 138 1.42 -9.31 -3.42
CA LEU A 138 2.11 -10.43 -4.03
C LEU A 138 3.17 -10.02 -5.06
N SER A 139 2.97 -8.89 -5.76
CA SER A 139 3.91 -8.38 -6.77
C SER A 139 4.93 -7.47 -6.12
N GLU A 140 6.22 -7.78 -6.27
CA GLU A 140 7.31 -6.94 -5.74
C GLU A 140 7.37 -5.56 -6.41
N ASP A 141 6.90 -5.44 -7.65
CA ASP A 141 6.73 -4.18 -8.35
C ASP A 141 5.52 -3.41 -7.79
N GLU A 142 4.35 -3.76 -8.24
CA GLU A 142 3.12 -2.97 -8.08
C GLU A 142 2.57 -2.93 -6.65
N HIS A 143 2.97 -3.87 -5.78
CA HIS A 143 2.42 -3.98 -4.44
C HIS A 143 3.44 -3.64 -3.34
N TRP A 144 4.74 -3.48 -3.68
CA TRP A 144 5.79 -3.33 -2.68
C TRP A 144 6.78 -2.19 -2.94
N SER A 145 6.97 -1.82 -4.20
CA SER A 145 8.07 -0.91 -4.53
C SER A 145 7.74 0.22 -5.49
N CYS A 146 6.76 0.05 -6.39
CA CYS A 146 6.48 1.04 -7.43
C CYS A 146 4.99 1.36 -7.58
N GLU A 147 4.72 2.56 -8.06
CA GLU A 147 3.41 2.95 -8.55
C GLU A 147 3.55 3.66 -9.90
N GLY A 148 2.84 3.15 -10.92
CA GLY A 148 2.91 3.71 -12.26
C GLY A 148 4.34 3.80 -12.82
N GLY A 149 5.21 2.86 -12.45
CA GLY A 149 6.62 2.85 -12.84
C GLY A 149 7.55 3.73 -11.99
N ALA A 150 7.02 4.48 -11.02
CA ALA A 150 7.82 5.28 -10.11
C ALA A 150 8.10 4.52 -8.80
N PHE A 151 9.37 4.39 -8.45
CA PHE A 151 9.78 3.78 -7.18
C PHE A 151 9.28 4.61 -5.99
N TRP A 152 8.78 3.96 -4.94
CA TRP A 152 8.35 4.58 -3.69
C TRP A 152 9.57 5.11 -2.93
N TRP A 153 9.93 6.36 -3.18
CA TRP A 153 11.23 6.87 -2.75
C TRP A 153 11.38 6.89 -1.23
N HIS A 154 10.56 7.69 -0.56
CA HIS A 154 10.59 7.79 0.90
C HIS A 154 10.39 6.43 1.59
N LEU A 155 9.35 5.69 1.19
CA LEU A 155 9.00 4.42 1.81
C LEU A 155 10.02 3.32 1.51
N GLY A 156 10.38 3.13 0.25
CA GLY A 156 11.29 2.07 -0.18
C GLY A 156 12.70 2.24 0.36
N ILE A 157 13.25 3.47 0.27
CA ILE A 157 14.57 3.78 0.83
C ILE A 157 14.55 3.68 2.35
N GLY A 158 13.54 4.27 3.01
CA GLY A 158 13.44 4.26 4.48
C GLY A 158 13.33 2.84 5.04
N TRP A 159 12.50 2.00 4.44
CA TRP A 159 12.37 0.60 4.84
C TRP A 159 13.64 -0.21 4.54
N GLY A 160 14.26 -0.02 3.37
CA GLY A 160 15.54 -0.65 3.04
C GLY A 160 16.64 -0.32 4.04
N LEU A 161 16.75 0.95 4.42
CA LEU A 161 17.73 1.38 5.42
C LEU A 161 17.41 0.84 6.83
N GLN A 162 16.13 0.65 7.18
CA GLN A 162 15.76 -0.03 8.42
C GLN A 162 16.28 -1.48 8.44
N LEU A 163 16.13 -2.22 7.34
CA LEU A 163 16.67 -3.58 7.21
C LEU A 163 18.20 -3.60 7.22
N ALA A 164 18.84 -2.65 6.53
CA ALA A 164 20.30 -2.49 6.55
C ALA A 164 20.84 -2.17 7.95
N ALA A 165 20.13 -1.35 8.73
CA ALA A 165 20.48 -1.07 10.12
C ALA A 165 20.41 -2.33 11.00
N GLN A 166 19.38 -3.15 10.83
CA GLN A 166 19.25 -4.44 11.54
C GLN A 166 20.38 -5.40 11.17
N LYS A 167 20.74 -5.48 9.89
CA LYS A 167 21.89 -6.26 9.42
C LYS A 167 23.19 -5.77 10.06
N ALA A 168 23.45 -4.46 10.00
CA ALA A 168 24.64 -3.86 10.62
C ALA A 168 24.72 -4.15 12.13
N GLN A 169 23.60 -4.10 12.85
CA GLN A 169 23.52 -4.46 14.27
C GLN A 169 23.88 -5.94 14.51
N ARG A 170 23.33 -6.86 13.71
CA ARG A 170 23.63 -8.30 13.81
C ARG A 170 25.10 -8.61 13.56
N GLU A 171 25.70 -7.95 12.57
CA GLU A 171 27.11 -8.07 12.19
C GLU A 171 28.05 -7.29 13.13
N LYS A 172 27.50 -6.60 14.13
CA LYS A 172 28.24 -5.71 15.06
C LYS A 172 28.97 -4.57 14.34
N ASN A 173 28.49 -4.18 13.16
CA ASN A 173 28.96 -3.00 12.44
C ASN A 173 28.32 -1.73 13.03
N TRP A 174 28.76 -1.35 14.22
CA TRP A 174 28.19 -0.21 14.95
C TRP A 174 28.37 1.12 14.22
N LYS A 175 29.45 1.29 13.47
CA LYS A 175 29.66 2.49 12.64
C LYS A 175 28.57 2.61 11.58
N GLY A 176 28.30 1.55 10.84
CA GLY A 176 27.25 1.50 9.84
C GLY A 176 25.86 1.72 10.46
N TRP A 177 25.58 1.07 11.58
CA TRP A 177 24.33 1.23 12.30
C TRP A 177 24.07 2.68 12.74
N HIS A 178 25.09 3.38 13.31
CA HIS A 178 24.98 4.78 13.70
C HIS A 178 24.78 5.71 12.49
N GLU A 179 25.56 5.53 11.42
CA GLU A 179 25.45 6.34 10.20
C GLU A 179 24.06 6.22 9.56
N ILE A 180 23.52 5.00 9.43
CA ILE A 180 22.19 4.79 8.89
C ILE A 180 21.13 5.48 9.77
N ARG A 181 21.19 5.29 11.09
CA ARG A 181 20.23 5.90 12.00
C ARG A 181 20.25 7.41 11.96
N GLU A 182 21.42 8.04 11.98
CA GLU A 182 21.56 9.49 11.87
C GLU A 182 20.92 10.03 10.59
N ASN A 183 21.10 9.33 9.47
CA ASN A 183 20.51 9.72 8.20
C ASN A 183 19.00 9.54 8.18
N LEU A 184 18.46 8.49 8.80
CA LEU A 184 17.01 8.28 8.94
C LEU A 184 16.39 9.36 9.84
N GLU A 185 16.95 9.62 11.01
CA GLU A 185 16.45 10.61 11.99
C GLU A 185 16.49 12.04 11.44
N SER A 186 17.56 12.39 10.70
CA SER A 186 17.71 13.72 10.07
C SER A 186 17.01 13.86 8.72
N LYS A 187 16.38 12.82 8.20
CA LYS A 187 15.80 12.74 6.84
C LYS A 187 16.82 12.97 5.70
N LYS A 188 18.13 12.96 5.97
CA LYS A 188 19.17 13.07 4.93
C LYS A 188 19.16 11.92 3.95
N TYR A 189 18.64 10.74 4.36
CA TYR A 189 18.49 9.59 3.48
C TYR A 189 17.65 9.89 2.22
N LEU A 190 16.81 10.91 2.23
CA LEU A 190 16.06 11.33 1.05
C LEU A 190 16.99 11.79 -0.10
N TYR A 191 18.22 12.19 0.21
CA TYR A 191 19.21 12.70 -0.76
C TYR A 191 20.41 11.76 -0.98
N ASN A 192 20.71 10.88 -0.03
CA ASN A 192 21.85 9.96 -0.09
C ASN A 192 21.48 8.50 0.18
N GLY A 193 20.20 8.18 0.18
CA GLY A 193 19.70 6.85 0.53
C GLY A 193 20.16 5.76 -0.42
N HIS A 194 20.30 6.07 -1.72
CA HIS A 194 20.89 5.16 -2.70
C HIS A 194 22.29 4.73 -2.28
N ASP A 195 23.18 5.69 -2.02
CA ASP A 195 24.58 5.44 -1.66
C ASP A 195 24.70 4.67 -0.34
N LEU A 196 23.80 4.96 0.62
CA LEU A 196 23.74 4.24 1.90
C LEU A 196 23.34 2.79 1.72
N LEU A 197 22.34 2.50 0.86
CA LEU A 197 21.92 1.13 0.56
C LEU A 197 23.03 0.38 -0.20
N GLU A 198 23.65 1.00 -1.20
CA GLU A 198 24.80 0.43 -1.92
C GLU A 198 25.95 0.07 -0.98
N LYS A 199 26.24 0.95 -0.02
CA LYS A 199 27.33 0.77 0.94
C LYS A 199 27.05 -0.31 1.98
N TYR A 200 25.83 -0.39 2.52
CA TYR A 200 25.54 -1.19 3.72
C TYR A 200 24.70 -2.42 3.45
N ASP A 201 23.95 -2.45 2.34
CA ASP A 201 23.12 -3.60 1.98
C ASP A 201 22.93 -3.76 0.45
N PRO A 202 24.05 -3.87 -0.32
CA PRO A 202 24.01 -3.95 -1.79
C PRO A 202 23.24 -5.18 -2.31
N GLU A 203 23.15 -6.24 -1.52
CA GLU A 203 22.37 -7.44 -1.83
C GLU A 203 20.95 -7.38 -1.25
N GLY A 204 20.62 -6.29 -0.56
CA GLY A 204 19.33 -6.11 0.06
C GLY A 204 18.18 -5.94 -0.92
N MET A 205 16.99 -6.32 -0.47
CA MET A 205 15.78 -6.34 -1.29
C MET A 205 15.45 -4.95 -1.84
N ALA A 206 15.54 -3.91 -1.01
CA ALA A 206 15.20 -2.55 -1.41
C ALA A 206 16.18 -1.97 -2.46
N TYR A 207 17.49 -2.23 -2.33
CA TYR A 207 18.48 -1.82 -3.32
C TYR A 207 18.28 -2.54 -4.66
N LYS A 208 17.95 -3.84 -4.63
CA LYS A 208 17.61 -4.60 -5.84
C LYS A 208 16.36 -4.04 -6.53
N TRP A 209 15.32 -3.71 -5.78
CA TRP A 209 14.09 -3.12 -6.34
C TRP A 209 14.33 -1.74 -6.94
N LEU A 210 15.13 -0.91 -6.29
CA LEU A 210 15.52 0.40 -6.83
C LEU A 210 16.23 0.27 -8.19
N ASN A 211 17.18 -0.66 -8.28
CA ASN A 211 17.89 -0.94 -9.54
C ASN A 211 16.96 -1.54 -10.62
N LEU A 212 16.02 -2.42 -10.23
CA LEU A 212 15.03 -2.96 -11.15
C LEU A 212 14.09 -1.87 -11.68
N SER A 213 13.65 -0.93 -10.84
CA SER A 213 12.77 0.17 -11.26
C SER A 213 13.40 1.09 -12.31
N SER A 214 14.72 1.11 -12.39
CA SER A 214 15.51 1.88 -13.37
C SER A 214 15.93 1.06 -14.59
N SER A 215 15.65 -0.25 -14.61
CA SER A 215 16.04 -1.16 -15.67
C SER A 215 15.13 -1.00 -16.89
N LYS A 216 15.70 -1.11 -18.09
CA LYS A 216 14.94 -1.16 -19.35
C LYS A 216 14.15 -2.45 -19.54
N THR A 217 14.58 -3.54 -18.90
CA THR A 217 13.99 -4.89 -18.98
C THR A 217 13.90 -5.49 -17.59
N PRO A 218 13.10 -4.91 -16.66
CA PRO A 218 13.04 -5.38 -15.30
C PRO A 218 12.38 -6.78 -15.23
N GLN A 219 12.98 -7.66 -14.42
CA GLN A 219 12.41 -8.98 -14.13
C GLN A 219 11.86 -9.00 -12.71
N TRP A 220 10.65 -8.48 -12.55
CA TRP A 220 9.96 -8.44 -11.29
C TRP A 220 9.39 -9.79 -10.87
N LYS A 221 9.43 -10.07 -9.58
CA LYS A 221 8.87 -11.30 -9.01
C LYS A 221 7.45 -11.07 -8.52
N THR A 222 6.58 -12.04 -8.81
CA THR A 222 5.24 -12.13 -8.23
C THR A 222 5.12 -13.44 -7.45
N HIS A 223 4.85 -13.34 -6.17
CA HIS A 223 4.64 -14.49 -5.29
C HIS A 223 3.27 -15.12 -5.54
N LYS A 224 3.22 -16.45 -5.46
CA LYS A 224 2.00 -17.20 -5.77
C LYS A 224 1.49 -17.89 -4.51
N PRO A 225 0.37 -17.46 -3.94
CA PRO A 225 -0.27 -18.18 -2.85
C PRO A 225 -0.80 -19.52 -3.34
N LEU A 226 -0.83 -20.53 -2.46
CA LEU A 226 -1.44 -21.81 -2.79
C LEU A 226 -2.95 -21.67 -2.94
N SER A 227 -3.52 -22.20 -4.04
CA SER A 227 -4.96 -22.11 -4.31
C SER A 227 -5.81 -22.74 -3.20
N SER A 228 -5.31 -23.79 -2.54
CA SER A 228 -5.97 -24.42 -1.38
C SER A 228 -6.08 -23.48 -0.17
N TRP A 229 -5.09 -22.59 0.00
CA TRP A 229 -5.08 -21.60 1.07
C TRP A 229 -6.07 -20.46 0.81
N LEU A 230 -6.19 -20.01 -0.44
CA LEU A 230 -7.12 -18.97 -0.86
C LEU A 230 -8.61 -19.38 -0.72
N LYS A 231 -8.89 -20.68 -0.57
CA LYS A 231 -10.24 -21.22 -0.30
C LYS A 231 -10.61 -21.24 1.19
N LYS A 232 -9.65 -21.00 2.07
CA LYS A 232 -9.89 -20.96 3.52
C LYS A 232 -10.59 -19.67 3.94
N PRO A 233 -11.20 -19.64 5.14
CA PRO A 233 -11.68 -18.39 5.71
C PRO A 233 -10.58 -17.33 5.67
N LEU A 234 -10.82 -16.25 4.94
CA LEU A 234 -9.85 -15.22 4.63
C LEU A 234 -10.45 -13.84 4.90
N LEU A 235 -9.88 -13.09 5.83
CA LEU A 235 -10.21 -11.70 6.10
C LEU A 235 -9.06 -10.81 5.61
N LEU A 236 -9.30 -10.07 4.56
CA LEU A 236 -8.37 -9.11 3.98
C LEU A 236 -8.61 -7.71 4.56
N ILE A 237 -7.57 -7.08 5.08
CA ILE A 237 -7.66 -5.76 5.68
C ILE A 237 -6.77 -4.79 4.89
N GLY A 238 -7.36 -3.72 4.37
CA GLY A 238 -6.69 -2.61 3.69
C GLY A 238 -6.93 -1.28 4.38
N GLY A 239 -6.10 -0.29 4.05
CA GLY A 239 -6.27 1.11 4.44
C GLY A 239 -6.36 1.99 3.20
N TRP A 240 -7.23 3.02 3.23
CA TRP A 240 -7.35 3.96 2.10
C TRP A 240 -6.03 4.71 1.84
N TRP A 241 -5.24 4.91 2.87
CA TRP A 241 -3.94 5.59 2.81
C TRP A 241 -2.77 4.63 3.05
N ASP A 242 -2.92 3.39 2.58
CA ASP A 242 -1.89 2.37 2.64
C ASP A 242 -1.36 2.03 1.24
N PRO A 243 -0.04 1.97 1.03
CA PRO A 243 0.54 1.70 -0.30
C PRO A 243 0.24 0.29 -0.82
N HIS A 244 -0.07 -0.66 0.06
CA HIS A 244 -0.35 -2.04 -0.31
C HIS A 244 -1.82 -2.32 -0.64
N LEU A 245 -2.71 -1.30 -0.67
CA LEU A 245 -4.14 -1.52 -0.90
C LEU A 245 -4.41 -2.25 -2.22
N LYS A 246 -3.66 -1.92 -3.29
CA LYS A 246 -3.74 -2.63 -4.57
C LYS A 246 -3.44 -4.12 -4.42
N GLY A 247 -2.46 -4.48 -3.59
CA GLY A 247 -2.12 -5.86 -3.28
C GLY A 247 -3.25 -6.61 -2.55
N ILE A 248 -3.91 -5.96 -1.60
CA ILE A 248 -5.06 -6.52 -0.89
C ILE A 248 -6.22 -6.80 -1.86
N LEU A 249 -6.50 -5.89 -2.78
CA LEU A 249 -7.53 -6.08 -3.80
C LEU A 249 -7.19 -7.23 -4.76
N ASP A 250 -5.94 -7.33 -5.20
CA ASP A 250 -5.45 -8.43 -6.05
C ASP A 250 -5.59 -9.80 -5.35
N ILE A 251 -5.25 -9.88 -4.05
CA ILE A 251 -5.42 -11.11 -3.27
C ILE A 251 -6.91 -11.48 -3.15
N PHE A 252 -7.79 -10.48 -2.94
CA PHE A 252 -9.24 -10.71 -2.89
C PHE A 252 -9.75 -11.32 -4.20
N GLU A 253 -9.37 -10.73 -5.33
CA GLU A 253 -9.74 -11.23 -6.66
C GLU A 253 -9.21 -12.66 -6.91
N LYS A 254 -7.95 -12.92 -6.54
CA LYS A 254 -7.35 -14.26 -6.66
C LYS A 254 -8.07 -15.29 -5.79
N ALA A 255 -8.48 -14.91 -4.59
CA ALA A 255 -9.23 -15.80 -3.69
C ALA A 255 -10.62 -16.12 -4.25
N LYS A 256 -11.33 -15.13 -4.78
CA LYS A 256 -12.60 -15.35 -5.49
C LYS A 256 -12.44 -16.29 -6.69
N LYS A 257 -11.44 -16.03 -7.54
CA LYS A 257 -11.14 -16.87 -8.73
C LYS A 257 -10.75 -18.30 -8.35
N ALA A 258 -10.12 -18.50 -7.18
CA ALA A 258 -9.83 -19.83 -6.66
C ALA A 258 -11.08 -20.57 -6.10
N GLY A 259 -12.22 -19.92 -6.01
CA GLY A 259 -13.46 -20.45 -5.44
C GLY A 259 -13.57 -20.29 -3.92
N GLY A 260 -12.78 -19.38 -3.33
CA GLY A 260 -12.91 -18.96 -1.93
C GLY A 260 -14.02 -17.91 -1.74
N ASN A 261 -14.34 -17.65 -0.46
CA ASN A 261 -15.28 -16.60 -0.06
C ASN A 261 -14.58 -15.59 0.87
N PRO A 262 -13.61 -14.81 0.34
CA PRO A 262 -12.87 -13.86 1.15
C PRO A 262 -13.77 -12.74 1.67
N LYS A 263 -13.42 -12.20 2.83
CA LYS A 263 -13.99 -10.98 3.38
C LYS A 263 -13.00 -9.84 3.19
N LEU A 264 -13.49 -8.65 2.84
CA LEU A 264 -12.67 -7.46 2.60
C LEU A 264 -13.14 -6.32 3.50
N LEU A 265 -12.18 -5.71 4.17
CA LEU A 265 -12.39 -4.56 5.04
C LEU A 265 -11.37 -3.48 4.67
N ILE A 266 -11.84 -2.32 4.17
CA ILE A 266 -10.97 -1.17 3.86
C ILE A 266 -11.34 -0.02 4.78
N GLY A 267 -10.43 0.29 5.71
CA GLY A 267 -10.64 1.27 6.77
C GLY A 267 -9.94 2.61 6.55
N PRO A 268 -10.21 3.60 7.42
CA PRO A 268 -9.52 4.89 7.45
C PRO A 268 -8.15 4.72 8.10
N ALA A 269 -7.24 4.06 7.40
CA ALA A 269 -5.94 3.67 7.92
C ALA A 269 -4.81 4.03 6.98
N THR A 270 -3.68 4.41 7.57
CA THR A 270 -2.35 4.39 6.95
C THR A 270 -1.67 3.05 7.24
N HIS A 271 -0.44 2.87 6.75
CA HIS A 271 0.32 1.65 7.04
C HIS A 271 0.54 1.41 8.55
N LEU A 272 0.73 2.48 9.32
CA LEU A 272 1.07 2.38 10.76
C LEU A 272 -0.01 2.89 11.71
N GLN A 273 -1.08 3.50 11.20
CA GLN A 273 -2.19 4.00 12.02
C GLN A 273 -3.50 3.43 11.52
N TRP A 274 -4.16 2.65 12.39
CA TRP A 274 -5.42 1.98 12.09
C TRP A 274 -6.56 2.62 12.90
N TRP A 275 -7.79 2.23 12.58
CA TRP A 275 -8.98 2.69 13.31
C TRP A 275 -9.14 1.95 14.63
N GLU A 276 -9.81 2.58 15.55
CA GLU A 276 -10.16 1.99 16.84
C GLU A 276 -11.01 0.71 16.64
N GLY A 277 -10.68 -0.35 17.35
CA GLY A 277 -11.39 -1.63 17.30
C GLY A 277 -10.95 -2.59 16.20
N ALA A 278 -9.97 -2.24 15.35
CA ALA A 278 -9.48 -3.15 14.31
C ALA A 278 -9.03 -4.52 14.87
N GLN A 279 -8.37 -4.54 16.02
CA GLN A 279 -7.99 -5.78 16.70
C GLN A 279 -9.20 -6.59 17.19
N ARG A 280 -10.29 -5.93 17.54
CA ARG A 280 -11.54 -6.61 17.95
C ARG A 280 -12.19 -7.30 16.76
N THR A 281 -12.20 -6.66 15.61
CA THR A 281 -12.68 -7.26 14.36
C THR A 281 -11.91 -8.53 14.00
N GLN A 282 -10.57 -8.50 14.15
CA GLN A 282 -9.75 -9.71 13.94
C GLN A 282 -10.08 -10.82 14.96
N LEU A 283 -10.26 -10.45 16.23
CA LEU A 283 -10.63 -11.41 17.27
C LEU A 283 -11.98 -12.10 16.97
N ASP A 284 -12.98 -11.32 16.59
CA ASP A 284 -14.31 -11.85 16.28
C ASP A 284 -14.25 -12.82 15.08
N PHE A 285 -13.37 -12.54 14.10
CA PHE A 285 -13.12 -13.46 12.99
C PHE A 285 -12.44 -14.75 13.45
N PHE A 286 -11.39 -14.66 14.29
CA PHE A 286 -10.74 -15.85 14.84
C PHE A 286 -11.69 -16.68 15.72
N ASP A 287 -12.45 -16.03 16.61
CA ASP A 287 -13.39 -16.74 17.48
C ASP A 287 -14.42 -17.53 16.67
N SER A 288 -14.95 -16.96 15.58
CA SER A 288 -15.93 -17.63 14.72
C SER A 288 -15.37 -18.86 13.97
N HIS A 289 -14.06 -18.88 13.67
CA HIS A 289 -13.44 -19.95 12.87
C HIS A 289 -12.61 -20.95 13.70
N LEU A 290 -12.08 -20.54 14.86
CA LEU A 290 -11.18 -21.38 15.66
C LEU A 290 -11.80 -21.89 16.95
N LYS A 291 -12.88 -21.26 17.47
CA LYS A 291 -13.53 -21.65 18.72
C LYS A 291 -14.99 -22.08 18.53
N GLU A 292 -15.74 -21.32 17.77
CA GLU A 292 -17.18 -21.51 17.63
C GLU A 292 -17.51 -21.97 16.20
N LYS A 293 -17.31 -23.25 15.93
CA LYS A 293 -17.43 -23.84 14.57
C LYS A 293 -18.78 -23.65 13.84
N ASN A 294 -19.79 -23.06 14.48
CA ASN A 294 -21.16 -22.96 13.95
C ASN A 294 -21.76 -21.54 14.00
N LYS A 295 -21.01 -20.51 14.36
CA LYS A 295 -21.49 -19.14 14.20
C LYS A 295 -21.23 -18.66 12.78
N GLU A 296 -22.29 -18.38 12.04
CA GLU A 296 -22.16 -17.62 10.79
C GLU A 296 -21.38 -16.33 11.09
N SER A 297 -20.31 -16.14 10.36
CA SER A 297 -19.53 -14.91 10.44
C SER A 297 -20.44 -13.74 10.08
N HIS A 298 -20.68 -12.83 11.02
CA HIS A 298 -21.48 -11.60 10.81
C HIS A 298 -20.79 -10.62 9.85
N PHE A 299 -19.69 -11.01 9.24
CA PHE A 299 -18.95 -10.18 8.30
C PHE A 299 -19.64 -10.18 6.94
N SER A 300 -20.08 -9.04 6.48
CA SER A 300 -20.43 -8.82 5.09
C SER A 300 -19.21 -9.08 4.20
N GLN A 301 -19.43 -9.40 2.94
CA GLN A 301 -18.33 -9.75 2.05
C GLN A 301 -17.35 -8.59 1.88
N ILE A 302 -17.86 -7.35 1.73
CA ILE A 302 -17.06 -6.16 1.49
C ILE A 302 -17.60 -5.00 2.33
N ASN A 303 -16.79 -4.51 3.25
CA ASN A 303 -17.08 -3.34 4.07
C ASN A 303 -16.04 -2.26 3.80
N LEU A 304 -16.50 -1.06 3.49
CA LEU A 304 -15.68 0.07 3.12
C LEU A 304 -15.96 1.26 4.05
N TRP A 305 -14.93 1.93 4.49
CA TRP A 305 -15.09 3.20 5.18
C TRP A 305 -15.30 4.33 4.17
N ASN A 306 -16.41 5.05 4.27
CA ASN A 306 -16.63 6.21 3.41
C ASN A 306 -15.79 7.40 3.88
N LEU A 307 -14.92 7.89 3.00
CA LEU A 307 -13.94 8.95 3.29
C LEU A 307 -14.56 10.29 3.68
N THR A 308 -15.79 10.56 3.27
CA THR A 308 -16.45 11.85 3.49
C THR A 308 -17.54 11.77 4.57
N THR A 309 -18.36 10.72 4.58
CA THR A 309 -19.40 10.53 5.61
C THR A 309 -18.86 9.96 6.92
N LYS A 310 -17.61 9.48 6.92
CA LYS A 310 -16.90 8.92 8.09
C LYS A 310 -17.67 7.76 8.74
N GLY A 311 -18.18 6.84 7.93
CA GLY A 311 -18.93 5.67 8.36
C GLY A 311 -18.60 4.42 7.52
N TRP A 312 -18.88 3.24 8.09
CA TRP A 312 -18.77 1.97 7.40
C TRP A 312 -19.98 1.74 6.50
N GLU A 313 -19.75 1.37 5.26
CA GLU A 313 -20.76 1.10 4.25
C GLU A 313 -20.46 -0.19 3.52
N LEU A 314 -21.49 -0.84 2.99
CA LEU A 314 -21.33 -1.96 2.07
C LEU A 314 -20.91 -1.44 0.68
N SER A 315 -20.08 -2.22 0.00
CA SER A 315 -19.79 -1.97 -1.41
C SER A 315 -21.05 -2.11 -2.25
N VAL A 316 -21.29 -1.14 -3.13
CA VAL A 316 -22.41 -1.12 -4.07
C VAL A 316 -21.88 -0.68 -5.44
N GLN A 317 -22.02 -1.55 -6.42
CA GLN A 317 -21.67 -1.18 -7.80
C GLN A 317 -22.70 -0.20 -8.37
N ASN A 318 -22.34 1.06 -8.48
CA ASN A 318 -23.14 2.10 -9.11
C ASN A 318 -22.51 2.54 -10.44
N LYS A 319 -23.34 2.94 -11.39
CA LYS A 319 -22.84 3.67 -12.56
C LYS A 319 -22.33 5.03 -12.09
N THR A 320 -21.07 5.31 -12.34
CA THR A 320 -20.44 6.59 -12.04
C THR A 320 -20.38 7.48 -13.27
N PRO A 321 -20.50 8.81 -13.10
CA PRO A 321 -20.30 9.76 -14.22
C PRO A 321 -18.87 9.67 -14.76
N THR A 322 -18.72 10.07 -16.01
CA THR A 322 -17.41 10.31 -16.63
C THR A 322 -17.23 11.82 -16.82
N TRP A 323 -16.05 12.34 -16.49
CA TRP A 323 -15.72 13.74 -16.67
C TRP A 323 -14.62 13.91 -17.71
N SER A 324 -14.62 15.03 -18.45
CA SER A 324 -13.49 15.47 -19.25
C SER A 324 -12.86 16.71 -18.64
N LEU A 325 -11.55 16.86 -18.78
CA LEU A 325 -10.85 18.07 -18.40
C LEU A 325 -11.11 19.17 -19.45
N ARG A 326 -11.21 20.41 -19.00
CA ARG A 326 -11.33 21.59 -19.84
C ARG A 326 -10.48 22.72 -19.27
N SER A 327 -10.11 23.68 -20.07
CA SER A 327 -9.41 24.90 -19.64
C SER A 327 -10.16 25.66 -18.53
N GLU A 328 -11.49 25.54 -18.48
CA GLU A 328 -12.38 26.19 -17.51
C GLU A 328 -12.84 25.27 -16.37
N GLY A 329 -12.29 24.06 -16.25
CA GLY A 329 -12.64 23.08 -15.21
C GLY A 329 -13.03 21.72 -15.74
N LEU A 330 -13.72 20.90 -14.90
CA LEU A 330 -14.22 19.58 -15.26
C LEU A 330 -15.66 19.66 -15.77
N ALA A 331 -15.97 18.94 -16.85
CA ALA A 331 -17.34 18.76 -17.31
C ALA A 331 -17.75 17.27 -17.22
N SER A 332 -18.96 17.00 -16.79
CA SER A 332 -19.54 15.65 -16.89
C SER A 332 -19.90 15.36 -18.35
N ILE A 333 -19.56 14.17 -18.86
CA ILE A 333 -19.89 13.72 -20.21
C ILE A 333 -20.93 12.61 -20.24
N ASN A 334 -21.39 12.14 -19.10
CA ASN A 334 -22.50 11.19 -18.99
C ASN A 334 -23.72 11.83 -18.32
N HIS A 335 -24.85 11.75 -18.98
CA HIS A 335 -26.14 12.15 -18.45
C HIS A 335 -26.64 11.12 -17.39
N LEU A 336 -26.12 11.23 -16.18
CA LEU A 336 -26.93 10.85 -15.04
C LEU A 336 -27.81 12.06 -14.75
N GLU A 337 -29.12 11.89 -14.71
CA GLU A 337 -30.15 12.91 -14.52
C GLU A 337 -29.65 14.24 -13.92
N GLY A 338 -29.65 15.32 -14.70
CA GLY A 338 -29.33 16.68 -14.25
C GLY A 338 -27.90 17.18 -14.50
N PHE A 339 -27.04 16.43 -15.19
CA PHE A 339 -25.75 16.93 -15.66
C PHE A 339 -25.87 17.40 -17.12
N LEU A 340 -25.36 18.60 -17.39
CA LEU A 340 -25.34 19.16 -18.75
C LEU A 340 -24.34 18.39 -19.62
N ALA A 341 -24.73 18.08 -20.84
CA ALA A 341 -23.79 17.61 -21.87
C ALA A 341 -22.75 18.70 -22.12
N PRO A 342 -21.50 18.33 -22.38
CA PRO A 342 -20.54 19.27 -22.91
C PRO A 342 -21.08 19.86 -24.23
N ASN A 343 -21.00 21.17 -24.38
CA ASN A 343 -21.23 21.77 -25.69
C ASN A 343 -20.27 21.15 -26.71
N SER A 344 -20.74 20.86 -27.91
CA SER A 344 -19.97 20.30 -29.01
C SER A 344 -18.86 21.21 -29.51
N ASP A 345 -18.82 22.45 -29.05
CA ASP A 345 -17.86 23.49 -29.42
C ASP A 345 -16.68 23.57 -28.44
N LEU A 346 -16.04 22.43 -28.19
CA LEU A 346 -14.69 22.42 -27.59
C LEU A 346 -13.74 23.01 -28.65
N GLU A 347 -13.32 24.25 -28.44
CA GLU A 347 -12.26 24.84 -29.25
C GLU A 347 -11.03 23.95 -29.25
N ALA A 348 -10.37 23.83 -30.41
CA ALA A 348 -9.22 22.97 -30.63
C ALA A 348 -7.98 23.29 -29.76
N ASP A 349 -8.03 24.38 -28.98
CA ASP A 349 -6.91 24.92 -28.20
C ASP A 349 -6.93 24.61 -26.70
N SER A 350 -7.50 23.47 -26.29
CA SER A 350 -7.48 23.10 -24.88
C SER A 350 -6.18 22.40 -24.50
N GLU A 351 -5.08 23.14 -24.49
CA GLU A 351 -3.77 22.74 -24.00
C GLU A 351 -3.41 23.52 -22.73
N VAL A 352 -2.86 22.82 -21.72
CA VAL A 352 -2.31 23.42 -20.50
C VAL A 352 -0.86 23.01 -20.36
N ASN A 353 0.04 24.00 -20.24
CA ASN A 353 1.46 23.77 -20.05
C ASN A 353 1.81 23.77 -18.55
N LEU A 354 2.44 22.71 -18.10
CA LEU A 354 2.93 22.50 -16.75
C LEU A 354 4.46 22.54 -16.75
N VAL A 355 5.04 23.42 -15.95
CA VAL A 355 6.50 23.51 -15.80
C VAL A 355 6.92 22.82 -14.50
N HIS A 356 7.73 21.77 -14.61
CA HIS A 356 8.35 21.11 -13.48
C HIS A 356 9.77 21.65 -13.27
N ASP A 357 10.01 22.28 -12.11
CA ASP A 357 11.34 22.67 -11.63
C ASP A 357 11.84 21.65 -10.61
N PRO A 358 12.85 20.83 -10.93
CA PRO A 358 13.39 19.81 -10.03
C PRO A 358 13.94 20.36 -8.71
N TRP A 359 14.33 21.64 -8.68
CA TRP A 359 14.84 22.31 -7.46
C TRP A 359 13.74 22.89 -6.57
N ARG A 360 12.50 22.90 -7.07
CA ARG A 360 11.30 23.32 -6.35
C ARG A 360 10.18 22.30 -6.51
N PRO A 361 10.42 21.01 -6.24
CA PRO A 361 9.44 19.98 -6.51
C PRO A 361 8.14 20.24 -5.75
N ILE A 362 7.04 19.79 -6.31
CA ILE A 362 5.76 19.77 -5.60
C ILE A 362 5.87 18.74 -4.46
N PRO A 363 5.65 19.14 -3.19
CA PRO A 363 5.65 18.18 -2.10
C PRO A 363 4.44 17.23 -2.18
N SER A 364 4.65 15.97 -1.85
CA SER A 364 3.58 15.04 -1.55
C SER A 364 3.05 15.32 -0.15
N ILE A 365 1.73 15.36 -0.01
CA ILE A 365 1.06 15.50 1.28
C ILE A 365 -0.06 14.47 1.38
N GLY A 366 -0.28 13.91 2.56
CA GLY A 366 -1.34 12.93 2.76
C GLY A 366 -1.28 11.77 1.76
N GLY A 367 -2.41 11.11 1.52
CA GLY A 367 -2.47 9.95 0.65
C GLY A 367 -1.70 8.76 1.20
N HIS A 368 -1.26 7.86 0.32
CA HIS A 368 -0.68 6.57 0.72
C HIS A 368 0.85 6.52 0.63
N LEU A 369 1.49 7.37 -0.18
CA LEU A 369 2.96 7.35 -0.41
C LEU A 369 3.73 8.48 0.28
N SER A 370 3.04 9.47 0.84
CA SER A 370 3.68 10.60 1.51
C SER A 370 4.27 10.21 2.87
N ASP A 371 5.30 10.92 3.31
CA ASP A 371 5.84 10.83 4.67
C ASP A 371 4.84 11.37 5.74
N THR A 372 3.77 12.00 5.30
CA THR A 372 2.62 12.45 6.10
C THR A 372 1.33 11.76 5.64
N ALA A 373 1.39 10.43 5.45
CA ALA A 373 0.24 9.64 4.96
C ALA A 373 -1.05 9.91 5.73
N GLY A 374 -2.21 9.84 5.04
CA GLY A 374 -3.51 10.10 5.63
C GLY A 374 -4.31 11.18 4.89
N GLU A 375 -5.24 11.81 5.59
CA GLU A 375 -5.99 12.95 5.06
C GLU A 375 -5.12 14.20 4.94
N ALA A 376 -5.34 15.00 3.89
CA ALA A 376 -4.62 16.26 3.70
C ALA A 376 -5.50 17.33 3.05
N ASN A 377 -5.24 18.58 3.40
CA ASN A 377 -5.80 19.74 2.72
C ASN A 377 -4.81 20.27 1.68
N ARG A 378 -5.16 20.15 0.40
CA ARG A 378 -4.32 20.57 -0.72
C ARG A 378 -4.42 22.04 -1.08
N TYR A 379 -5.26 22.83 -0.45
CA TYR A 379 -5.54 24.22 -0.85
C TYR A 379 -4.27 25.02 -1.16
N GLN A 380 -3.26 24.96 -0.30
CA GLN A 380 -1.99 25.67 -0.50
C GLN A 380 -1.13 25.13 -1.63
N LEU A 381 -1.23 23.86 -1.97
CA LEU A 381 -0.54 23.28 -3.13
C LEU A 381 -1.24 23.65 -4.44
N ASP A 382 -2.56 23.64 -4.43
CA ASP A 382 -3.38 23.87 -5.62
C ASP A 382 -3.36 25.33 -6.11
N ILE A 383 -2.90 26.29 -5.32
CA ILE A 383 -2.68 27.68 -5.76
C ILE A 383 -1.30 27.92 -6.39
N ARG A 384 -0.41 26.89 -6.39
CA ARG A 384 0.90 27.01 -7.03
C ARG A 384 0.77 27.07 -8.55
N PRO A 385 1.59 27.89 -9.26
CA PRO A 385 1.52 28.01 -10.71
C PRO A 385 2.05 26.77 -11.46
N ASP A 386 2.75 25.88 -10.77
CA ASP A 386 3.29 24.61 -11.27
C ASP A 386 2.39 23.40 -10.94
N VAL A 387 1.12 23.65 -10.61
CA VAL A 387 0.06 22.65 -10.45
C VAL A 387 -1.12 23.02 -11.36
N ALA A 388 -1.43 22.16 -12.32
CA ALA A 388 -2.63 22.31 -13.15
C ALA A 388 -3.86 21.80 -12.39
N VAL A 389 -4.88 22.65 -12.26
CA VAL A 389 -6.07 22.39 -11.43
C VAL A 389 -7.34 22.46 -12.27
N PHE A 390 -8.18 21.42 -12.17
CA PHE A 390 -9.46 21.31 -12.85
C PHE A 390 -10.57 21.04 -11.85
N THR A 391 -11.54 21.93 -11.76
CA THR A 391 -12.62 21.89 -10.75
C THR A 391 -13.98 21.80 -11.44
N SER A 392 -14.83 20.85 -11.02
CA SER A 392 -16.19 20.70 -11.54
C SER A 392 -17.09 21.88 -11.11
N ASP A 393 -18.21 22.02 -11.81
CA ASP A 393 -19.35 22.74 -11.28
C ASP A 393 -19.85 22.11 -9.95
N PRO A 394 -20.63 22.87 -9.15
CA PRO A 394 -21.24 22.31 -7.95
C PRO A 394 -22.08 21.07 -8.27
N ILE A 395 -21.90 20.00 -7.52
CA ILE A 395 -22.71 18.78 -7.62
C ILE A 395 -24.19 19.10 -7.35
N LEU A 396 -25.08 18.70 -8.25
CA LEU A 396 -26.49 19.09 -8.20
C LEU A 396 -27.31 18.25 -7.20
N LYS A 397 -26.92 17.02 -6.94
CA LYS A 397 -27.50 16.08 -5.95
C LYS A 397 -26.41 15.25 -5.34
N ASP A 398 -26.67 14.64 -4.19
CA ASP A 398 -25.72 13.76 -3.52
C ASP A 398 -25.22 12.67 -4.50
N LEU A 399 -23.91 12.50 -4.58
CA LEU A 399 -23.23 11.61 -5.50
C LEU A 399 -22.25 10.72 -4.74
N ARG A 400 -22.51 9.40 -4.75
CA ARG A 400 -21.60 8.40 -4.21
C ARG A 400 -20.66 7.92 -5.30
N LEU A 401 -19.36 8.06 -5.05
CA LEU A 401 -18.29 7.58 -5.92
C LEU A 401 -17.56 6.45 -5.22
N GLU A 402 -17.59 5.28 -5.84
CA GLU A 402 -16.88 4.08 -5.39
C GLU A 402 -16.12 3.50 -6.57
N GLY A 403 -14.84 3.17 -6.35
CA GLY A 403 -14.03 2.53 -7.38
C GLY A 403 -12.64 3.14 -7.50
N ILE A 404 -11.96 2.81 -8.58
CA ILE A 404 -10.61 3.24 -8.92
C ILE A 404 -10.71 4.42 -9.89
N PRO A 405 -10.41 5.66 -9.45
CA PRO A 405 -10.36 6.79 -10.36
C PRO A 405 -9.23 6.59 -11.36
N THR A 406 -9.54 6.68 -12.66
CA THR A 406 -8.58 6.53 -13.75
C THR A 406 -8.68 7.72 -14.67
N LEU A 407 -7.58 8.46 -14.80
CA LEU A 407 -7.47 9.61 -15.70
C LEU A 407 -6.81 9.18 -17.01
N PHE A 408 -7.52 9.36 -18.10
CA PHE A 408 -7.00 9.26 -19.47
C PHE A 408 -6.70 10.66 -19.98
N LEU A 409 -5.50 10.87 -20.50
CA LEU A 409 -5.00 12.19 -20.92
C LEU A 409 -3.95 12.02 -22.02
N GLU A 410 -3.94 12.90 -23.01
CA GLU A 410 -2.85 13.00 -23.97
C GLU A 410 -1.83 14.02 -23.50
N THR A 411 -0.54 13.69 -23.61
CA THR A 411 0.55 14.56 -23.16
C THR A 411 1.71 14.52 -24.15
N ASN A 412 2.44 15.63 -24.22
CA ASN A 412 3.80 15.65 -24.75
C ASN A 412 4.75 16.35 -23.76
N CYS A 413 6.04 16.25 -24.03
CA CYS A 413 7.06 16.81 -23.15
C CYS A 413 8.30 17.24 -23.96
N ASP A 414 8.98 18.30 -23.49
CA ASP A 414 10.23 18.78 -24.10
C ASP A 414 11.47 17.94 -23.70
N ARG A 415 11.27 16.91 -22.83
CA ARG A 415 12.32 16.02 -22.35
C ARG A 415 12.02 14.55 -22.67
N GLU A 416 13.03 13.69 -22.45
CA GLU A 416 12.93 12.24 -22.70
C GLU A 416 12.08 11.49 -21.67
N CYS A 417 12.00 12.03 -20.47
CA CYS A 417 11.24 11.43 -19.39
C CYS A 417 10.62 12.50 -18.48
N PHE A 418 9.51 12.16 -17.86
CA PHE A 418 8.79 13.04 -16.94
C PHE A 418 7.82 12.20 -16.09
N ASP A 419 7.28 12.81 -15.04
CA ASP A 419 6.26 12.20 -14.20
C ASP A 419 4.94 12.98 -14.30
N LEU A 420 3.84 12.25 -14.08
CA LEU A 420 2.53 12.81 -13.79
C LEU A 420 2.12 12.35 -12.40
N PHE A 421 1.99 13.29 -11.48
CA PHE A 421 1.44 13.07 -10.16
C PHE A 421 0.04 13.69 -10.10
N VAL A 422 -0.97 12.87 -9.93
CA VAL A 422 -2.38 13.27 -10.01
C VAL A 422 -3.03 13.10 -8.63
N ALA A 423 -3.80 14.11 -8.21
CA ALA A 423 -4.63 14.03 -7.01
C ALA A 423 -6.10 14.29 -7.35
N LEU A 424 -6.97 13.48 -6.77
CA LEU A 424 -8.42 13.66 -6.75
C LEU A 424 -8.83 14.21 -5.39
N SER A 425 -9.64 15.27 -5.38
CA SER A 425 -10.06 15.95 -4.16
C SER A 425 -11.53 16.32 -4.17
N ILE A 426 -12.08 16.56 -2.98
CA ILE A 426 -13.38 17.20 -2.76
C ILE A 426 -13.18 18.63 -2.24
N ILE A 427 -13.96 19.56 -2.75
CA ILE A 427 -14.10 20.91 -2.19
C ILE A 427 -15.49 20.96 -1.54
N PRO A 428 -15.57 20.93 -0.21
CA PRO A 428 -16.85 21.01 0.50
C PRO A 428 -17.48 22.40 0.33
N LYS A 429 -18.78 22.46 0.05
CA LYS A 429 -19.52 23.72 -0.08
C LYS A 429 -19.43 24.60 1.17
N ALA A 430 -19.38 23.98 2.35
CA ALA A 430 -19.54 24.67 3.63
C ALA A 430 -18.24 25.20 4.23
N VAL A 431 -17.07 24.88 3.66
CA VAL A 431 -15.78 25.19 4.29
C VAL A 431 -14.87 25.90 3.28
N GLU A 432 -14.54 27.16 3.58
CA GLU A 432 -13.61 27.94 2.75
C GLU A 432 -12.17 27.42 2.86
N ASN A 433 -11.37 27.65 1.84
CA ASN A 433 -9.94 27.30 1.78
C ASN A 433 -9.65 25.83 2.11
N THR A 434 -10.60 24.94 1.80
CA THR A 434 -10.48 23.50 2.04
C THR A 434 -10.60 22.73 0.74
N VAL A 435 -9.55 21.95 0.44
CA VAL A 435 -9.49 21.01 -0.67
C VAL A 435 -9.02 19.68 -0.09
N THR A 436 -9.96 18.80 0.26
CA THR A 436 -9.64 17.52 0.91
C THR A 436 -9.20 16.50 -0.13
N GLN A 437 -7.94 16.05 -0.04
CA GLN A 437 -7.40 15.01 -0.89
C GLN A 437 -8.06 13.67 -0.58
N LEU A 438 -8.67 13.03 -1.58
CA LEU A 438 -9.29 11.71 -1.46
C LEU A 438 -8.37 10.59 -1.98
N SER A 439 -7.66 10.86 -3.06
CA SER A 439 -6.82 9.87 -3.74
C SER A 439 -5.66 10.53 -4.47
N THR A 440 -4.59 9.77 -4.66
CA THR A 440 -3.46 10.14 -5.53
C THR A 440 -3.08 8.97 -6.44
N GLY A 441 -2.43 9.29 -7.55
CA GLY A 441 -1.86 8.31 -8.47
C GLY A 441 -0.64 8.90 -9.18
N VAL A 442 0.23 8.03 -9.66
CA VAL A 442 1.48 8.38 -10.32
C VAL A 442 1.57 7.65 -11.65
N LEU A 443 2.16 8.31 -12.65
CA LEU A 443 2.65 7.67 -13.85
C LEU A 443 4.03 8.25 -14.20
N ARG A 444 5.05 7.40 -14.22
CA ARG A 444 6.40 7.72 -14.71
C ARG A 444 6.53 7.36 -16.15
N ILE A 445 6.86 8.34 -16.99
CA ILE A 445 7.13 8.17 -18.40
C ILE A 445 8.65 8.18 -18.58
N ALA A 446 9.19 7.05 -19.04
CA ALA A 446 10.59 6.90 -19.40
C ALA A 446 10.73 6.73 -20.92
N ASN A 447 11.74 7.34 -21.52
CA ASN A 447 12.08 7.21 -22.94
C ASN A 447 10.92 7.59 -23.89
N CYS A 448 10.35 8.79 -23.73
CA CYS A 448 9.40 9.32 -24.70
C CYS A 448 10.14 10.14 -25.80
N ASP A 449 9.54 10.20 -26.98
CA ASP A 449 10.00 11.10 -28.03
C ASP A 449 9.59 12.54 -27.70
N LYS A 450 10.57 13.45 -27.68
CA LYS A 450 10.37 14.86 -27.32
C LYS A 450 9.36 15.53 -28.23
N GLY A 451 8.39 16.19 -27.65
CA GLY A 451 7.34 16.91 -28.37
C GLY A 451 6.28 16.03 -29.06
N ILE A 452 6.40 14.71 -28.97
CA ILE A 452 5.42 13.79 -29.55
C ILE A 452 4.31 13.50 -28.54
N THR A 453 3.08 13.79 -28.96
CA THR A 453 1.88 13.54 -28.17
C THR A 453 1.59 12.04 -28.08
N SER A 454 1.30 11.59 -26.87
CA SER A 454 0.93 10.20 -26.58
C SER A 454 -0.17 10.10 -25.52
N ALA A 455 -1.04 9.12 -25.68
CA ALA A 455 -2.07 8.82 -24.69
C ALA A 455 -1.47 8.25 -23.41
N ARG A 456 -2.00 8.68 -22.27
CA ARG A 456 -1.60 8.25 -20.92
C ARG A 456 -2.81 7.79 -20.15
N GLU A 457 -2.61 6.76 -19.35
CA GLU A 457 -3.57 6.25 -18.36
C GLU A 457 -2.96 6.33 -16.97
N ILE A 458 -3.55 7.13 -16.10
CA ILE A 458 -3.09 7.32 -14.73
C ILE A 458 -4.16 6.76 -13.78
N ARG A 459 -3.85 5.66 -13.13
CA ARG A 459 -4.71 5.03 -12.13
C ARG A 459 -4.37 5.58 -10.76
N LEU A 460 -5.39 6.03 -10.04
CA LEU A 460 -5.25 6.53 -8.68
C LEU A 460 -5.61 5.42 -7.68
N GLN A 461 -5.29 5.63 -6.40
CA GLN A 461 -5.79 4.77 -5.32
C GLN A 461 -7.33 4.74 -5.33
N PRO A 462 -7.93 3.57 -5.06
CA PRO A 462 -9.37 3.46 -4.98
C PRO A 462 -9.96 4.33 -3.87
N ILE A 463 -11.24 4.68 -4.01
CA ILE A 463 -11.99 5.45 -3.01
C ILE A 463 -13.39 4.92 -2.79
N LEU A 464 -13.95 5.27 -1.63
CA LEU A 464 -15.39 5.42 -1.40
C LEU A 464 -15.62 6.79 -0.78
N ALA A 465 -16.33 7.66 -1.49
CA ALA A 465 -16.68 9.01 -1.02
C ALA A 465 -18.08 9.41 -1.46
N THR A 466 -18.78 10.20 -0.66
CA THR A 466 -20.07 10.78 -0.98
C THR A 466 -19.97 12.29 -1.03
N PHE A 467 -20.13 12.84 -2.22
CA PHE A 467 -20.21 14.28 -2.45
C PHE A 467 -21.63 14.75 -2.17
N LYS A 468 -21.78 15.78 -1.33
CA LYS A 468 -23.07 16.39 -1.06
C LYS A 468 -23.42 17.42 -2.13
N LYS A 469 -24.73 17.74 -2.24
CA LYS A 469 -25.20 18.81 -3.12
C LYS A 469 -24.46 20.12 -2.81
N GLY A 470 -23.78 20.65 -3.82
CA GLY A 470 -23.00 21.88 -3.75
C GLY A 470 -21.50 21.70 -3.54
N ASP A 471 -21.04 20.49 -3.20
CA ASP A 471 -19.62 20.15 -3.24
C ASP A 471 -19.08 20.16 -4.66
N ARG A 472 -17.77 20.25 -4.82
CA ARG A 472 -17.10 20.17 -6.14
C ARG A 472 -16.05 19.09 -6.14
N LEU A 473 -15.88 18.43 -7.29
CA LEU A 473 -14.78 17.52 -7.55
C LEU A 473 -13.61 18.28 -8.16
N ARG A 474 -12.38 17.95 -7.76
CA ARG A 474 -11.17 18.56 -8.29
C ARG A 474 -10.13 17.51 -8.66
N ILE A 475 -9.50 17.69 -9.83
CA ILE A 475 -8.25 17.02 -10.23
C ILE A 475 -7.13 18.05 -10.21
N SER A 476 -6.00 17.67 -9.61
CA SER A 476 -4.76 18.45 -9.62
C SER A 476 -3.65 17.60 -10.22
N ILE A 477 -2.90 18.15 -11.17
CA ILE A 477 -1.83 17.47 -11.90
C ILE A 477 -0.53 18.24 -11.71
N SER A 478 0.55 17.55 -11.38
CA SER A 478 1.89 18.10 -11.19
C SER A 478 2.96 17.18 -11.80
N GLY A 479 4.15 17.72 -12.06
CA GLY A 479 5.30 16.97 -12.57
C GLY A 479 6.12 16.26 -11.48
N SER A 480 5.69 16.28 -10.24
CA SER A 480 6.38 15.62 -9.12
C SER A 480 5.47 15.44 -7.90
N GLY A 481 5.89 14.58 -6.98
CA GLY A 481 5.30 14.35 -5.65
C GLY A 481 6.40 13.97 -4.66
N TRP A 482 7.27 14.92 -4.32
CA TRP A 482 8.44 14.70 -3.45
C TRP A 482 8.04 14.70 -1.97
N PRO A 483 8.54 13.77 -1.13
CA PRO A 483 9.43 12.64 -1.41
C PRO A 483 8.72 11.30 -1.63
N ALA A 484 7.42 11.28 -1.93
CA ALA A 484 6.70 10.03 -2.21
C ALA A 484 7.37 9.25 -3.34
N ILE A 485 7.75 9.96 -4.42
CA ILE A 485 8.56 9.44 -5.52
C ILE A 485 9.83 10.27 -5.69
N GLY A 486 10.90 9.64 -6.22
CA GLY A 486 12.13 10.37 -6.59
C GLY A 486 11.88 11.34 -7.72
N ILE A 487 12.65 12.44 -7.75
CA ILE A 487 12.58 13.48 -8.78
C ILE A 487 12.98 12.89 -10.13
N ASN A 488 12.15 13.07 -11.13
CA ASN A 488 12.48 12.71 -12.51
C ASN A 488 13.49 13.70 -13.08
N PRO A 489 14.69 13.24 -13.51
CA PRO A 489 15.74 14.15 -13.99
C PRO A 489 15.48 14.71 -15.41
N GLY A 490 14.43 14.28 -16.10
CA GLY A 490 14.18 14.66 -17.49
C GLY A 490 15.10 13.99 -18.51
N GLN A 491 15.98 13.09 -18.05
CA GLN A 491 17.00 12.39 -18.83
C GLN A 491 17.07 10.94 -18.41
N SER A 492 16.86 10.02 -19.34
CA SER A 492 16.74 8.58 -19.09
C SER A 492 18.02 7.88 -18.56
N LYS A 493 19.18 8.54 -18.66
CA LYS A 493 20.47 8.01 -18.21
C LYS A 493 20.73 8.17 -16.70
N TYR A 494 19.94 8.96 -15.99
CA TYR A 494 20.08 9.22 -14.57
C TYR A 494 18.95 8.59 -13.76
N LEU A 495 19.24 8.21 -12.52
CA LEU A 495 18.26 7.72 -11.58
C LEU A 495 17.30 8.83 -11.14
N CYS A 496 16.06 8.43 -10.82
CA CYS A 496 15.08 9.31 -10.18
C CYS A 496 15.28 9.26 -8.66
N GLU A 497 16.00 10.22 -8.14
CA GLU A 497 16.38 10.35 -6.73
C GLU A 497 16.08 11.75 -6.20
N GLY A 498 16.85 12.28 -5.26
CA GLY A 498 16.75 13.67 -4.82
C GLY A 498 17.13 14.68 -5.92
N PRO A 499 16.81 15.98 -5.74
CA PRO A 499 17.24 17.02 -6.66
C PRO A 499 18.76 17.00 -6.84
N SER A 500 19.23 17.06 -8.08
CA SER A 500 20.64 17.00 -8.43
C SER A 500 20.96 17.92 -9.63
N PRO A 501 22.25 18.28 -9.86
CA PRO A 501 22.67 19.05 -11.04
C PRO A 501 22.35 18.37 -12.38
N ASN A 502 22.04 17.08 -12.36
CA ASN A 502 21.67 16.32 -13.55
C ASN A 502 20.19 16.47 -13.92
N CYS A 503 19.39 17.09 -13.06
CA CYS A 503 17.97 17.32 -13.33
C CYS A 503 17.76 18.55 -14.20
N LEU A 504 16.86 18.43 -15.17
CA LEU A 504 16.49 19.50 -16.11
C LEU A 504 15.08 19.98 -15.80
N VAL A 505 14.86 21.28 -15.95
CA VAL A 505 13.50 21.85 -15.99
C VAL A 505 12.75 21.22 -17.17
N THR A 506 11.51 20.83 -16.92
CA THR A 506 10.71 20.07 -17.86
C THR A 506 9.39 20.77 -18.11
N THR A 507 9.01 20.94 -19.37
CA THR A 507 7.69 21.44 -19.78
C THR A 507 6.84 20.27 -20.27
N ILE A 508 5.69 20.08 -19.63
CA ILE A 508 4.73 19.02 -19.94
C ILE A 508 3.47 19.69 -20.48
N SER A 509 3.08 19.36 -21.70
CA SER A 509 1.81 19.81 -22.29
C SER A 509 0.72 18.78 -22.00
N LEU A 510 -0.36 19.22 -21.40
CA LEU A 510 -1.58 18.46 -21.14
C LEU A 510 -2.61 18.80 -22.20
N LEU A 511 -2.97 17.85 -23.07
CA LEU A 511 -3.96 18.04 -24.13
C LEU A 511 -5.33 17.55 -23.60
N LEU A 512 -6.28 18.47 -23.51
CA LEU A 512 -7.52 18.23 -22.75
C LEU A 512 -8.65 17.62 -23.60
N LEU A 513 -8.59 17.73 -24.93
CA LEU A 513 -9.69 17.40 -25.85
C LEU A 513 -10.23 15.95 -25.65
N ASN A 514 -9.32 14.98 -25.54
CA ASN A 514 -9.66 13.56 -25.37
C ASN A 514 -9.58 13.07 -23.93
N SER A 515 -9.43 13.98 -22.96
CA SER A 515 -9.28 13.63 -21.56
C SER A 515 -10.56 13.02 -20.99
N LYS A 516 -10.39 12.02 -20.11
CA LYS A 516 -11.51 11.35 -19.42
C LYS A 516 -11.09 10.91 -18.02
N LEU A 517 -11.85 11.34 -17.02
CA LEU A 517 -11.79 10.75 -15.68
C LEU A 517 -12.95 9.76 -15.55
N LYS A 518 -12.63 8.51 -15.29
CA LYS A 518 -13.59 7.42 -15.06
C LYS A 518 -13.35 6.79 -13.69
N PHE A 519 -14.36 6.10 -13.20
CA PHE A 519 -14.24 5.26 -12.01
C PHE A 519 -14.43 3.80 -12.44
N GLU A 520 -13.37 3.03 -12.39
CA GLU A 520 -13.42 1.60 -12.64
C GLU A 520 -13.92 0.88 -11.39
N SER A 521 -14.52 -0.31 -11.58
CA SER A 521 -14.99 -1.10 -10.43
C SER A 521 -13.83 -1.40 -9.47
N LEU A 522 -14.11 -1.29 -8.17
CA LEU A 522 -13.15 -1.64 -7.12
C LEU A 522 -12.77 -3.13 -7.20
N ILE A 523 -13.74 -3.96 -7.57
CA ILE A 523 -13.62 -5.42 -7.67
C ILE A 523 -14.28 -5.86 -8.97
N SER A 524 -13.63 -6.78 -9.67
CA SER A 524 -14.16 -7.35 -10.90
C SER A 524 -15.45 -8.13 -10.62
N SER A 525 -16.47 -7.95 -11.47
CA SER A 525 -17.78 -8.62 -11.36
C SER A 525 -17.69 -10.14 -11.58
#